data_5c854c7de9ce800f3722180f2ab7498c
#
_entry.id   5c854c7de9ce800f3722180f2ab7498c
#
_cell.length_a   1.000
_cell.length_b   1.000
_cell.length_c   1.000
_cell.angle_alpha   90.00
_cell.angle_beta   90.00
_cell.angle_gamma   90.00
#
_symmetry.space_group_name_H-M   'P 1'
#
loop_
_entity.id
_entity.type
_entity.pdbx_description
1 polymer ?
#
loop_
_entity_poly.entity_id
_entity_poly.type
_entity_poly.pdbx_seq_one_letter_code
_entity_poly.pdbx_strand_id
1 'polypeptide(L)'
;MSAQTMPHIGQVPDPFPAPGIETLAATILLIEDEPVTRTSMAARLTRLGYRVLEAENGRVGFEVARRERPDLLIVDWMMPEMDGLTFCEAIRRDPQLKSSQILLMTAHDAPAQIAEGLVRGADDFLSKSSSKQEIIARVLAGLRTSRLVRKLETTGEELKSSMLLLEKKQAETEADLQTAAAFVQSLLPSPGSPVHGITLAWEYQPSLTLGGDLFDVMTIDADHLGLYILDASGHGVAAALRSASLMTFLRAENMLQLLGSYDPAKVLFEANRRFPLSADGDYFTLWVGQLHLPTGSLSYASAGHPGALLSSVEDPSRWLTTASFPLGFDPSARFTCDRVSLKPADRLFLLSDGIYEVPSSSGELWGRERFQWAIDAGKQTSLSATIASCFAAARGWQQAQHFPDDAAVVGIELTDCREDTSNG
;
A
#
# COMPACT_ATOMS: atom_id res chain seq x y z
N MET A 1 68.80 -45.80 -27.56
CA MET A 1 68.07 -46.60 -26.58
C MET A 1 67.38 -45.61 -25.63
N SER A 2 66.14 -45.29 -25.92
CA SER A 2 65.34 -44.29 -25.19
C SER A 2 64.46 -45.02 -24.15
N ALA A 3 64.64 -44.69 -22.91
CA ALA A 3 63.81 -45.18 -21.81
C ALA A 3 62.47 -44.39 -21.81
N GLN A 4 61.38 -45.07 -22.08
CA GLN A 4 60.02 -44.54 -21.93
C GLN A 4 59.63 -44.53 -20.45
N THR A 5 59.42 -43.34 -19.90
CA THR A 5 58.81 -43.11 -18.58
C THR A 5 57.34 -43.47 -18.61
N MET A 6 56.89 -44.38 -17.77
CA MET A 6 55.45 -44.69 -17.55
C MET A 6 54.73 -43.50 -16.92
N PRO A 7 53.47 -43.22 -17.27
CA PRO A 7 52.71 -42.17 -16.64
C PRO A 7 52.28 -42.59 -15.23
N HIS A 8 52.41 -41.69 -14.25
CA HIS A 8 51.87 -41.78 -12.90
C HIS A 8 50.36 -42.00 -12.96
N ILE A 9 49.88 -43.11 -12.41
CA ILE A 9 48.46 -43.34 -12.16
C ILE A 9 48.04 -42.33 -11.10
N GLY A 10 47.22 -41.34 -11.52
CA GLY A 10 46.65 -40.36 -10.61
C GLY A 10 45.89 -41.05 -9.49
N GLN A 11 46.09 -40.59 -8.28
CA GLN A 11 45.27 -40.96 -7.11
C GLN A 11 43.81 -40.64 -7.46
N VAL A 12 42.95 -41.66 -7.41
CA VAL A 12 41.49 -41.49 -7.48
C VAL A 12 41.12 -40.59 -6.30
N PRO A 13 40.47 -39.44 -6.51
CA PRO A 13 40.05 -38.58 -5.40
C PRO A 13 39.13 -39.36 -4.46
N ASP A 14 39.37 -39.22 -3.16
CA ASP A 14 38.54 -39.81 -2.12
C ASP A 14 37.07 -39.35 -2.37
N PRO A 15 36.12 -40.26 -2.65
CA PRO A 15 34.75 -39.89 -2.95
C PRO A 15 34.01 -39.27 -1.76
N PHE A 16 34.62 -39.22 -0.59
CA PHE A 16 34.07 -38.63 0.61
C PHE A 16 35.02 -37.56 1.15
N PRO A 17 34.92 -36.29 0.70
CA PRO A 17 35.69 -35.21 1.31
C PRO A 17 35.37 -35.15 2.81
N ALA A 18 36.38 -34.85 3.60
CA ALA A 18 36.23 -34.61 5.03
C ALA A 18 35.05 -33.65 5.26
N PRO A 19 34.16 -33.90 6.26
CA PRO A 19 33.01 -33.03 6.51
C PRO A 19 33.48 -31.57 6.63
N GLY A 20 32.82 -30.64 5.92
CA GLY A 20 33.19 -29.23 5.99
C GLY A 20 33.11 -28.70 7.41
N ILE A 21 33.84 -27.64 7.71
CA ILE A 21 34.00 -27.02 9.05
C ILE A 21 32.65 -26.83 9.78
N GLU A 22 31.59 -26.61 9.06
CA GLU A 22 30.22 -26.45 9.60
C GLU A 22 29.59 -27.76 10.11
N THR A 23 30.09 -28.92 9.67
CA THR A 23 29.58 -30.25 10.09
C THR A 23 30.20 -30.69 11.42
N LEU A 24 31.39 -30.16 11.77
CA LEU A 24 32.12 -30.49 12.96
C LEU A 24 31.49 -29.97 14.27
N ALA A 25 30.52 -29.05 14.22
CA ALA A 25 29.86 -28.50 15.40
C ALA A 25 28.50 -29.16 15.74
N ALA A 26 28.07 -30.15 14.96
CA ALA A 26 26.76 -30.77 15.17
C ALA A 26 26.76 -31.71 16.39
N THR A 27 25.66 -31.68 17.14
CA THR A 27 25.44 -32.50 18.31
C THR A 27 24.52 -33.68 17.95
N ILE A 28 25.01 -34.89 18.18
CA ILE A 28 24.28 -36.14 17.96
C ILE A 28 23.97 -36.77 19.30
N LEU A 29 22.72 -37.15 19.55
CA LEU A 29 22.36 -37.98 20.70
C LEU A 29 22.24 -39.44 20.24
N LEU A 30 23.09 -40.29 20.81
CA LEU A 30 23.11 -41.73 20.59
C LEU A 30 22.42 -42.45 21.76
N ILE A 31 21.39 -43.21 21.47
CA ILE A 31 20.57 -43.92 22.45
C ILE A 31 20.69 -45.42 22.13
N GLU A 32 21.33 -46.16 22.99
CA GLU A 32 21.70 -47.57 22.82
C GLU A 32 21.87 -48.20 24.19
N ASP A 33 21.23 -49.32 24.50
CA ASP A 33 21.30 -49.95 25.80
C ASP A 33 22.61 -50.75 26.02
N GLU A 34 23.14 -51.39 24.96
CA GLU A 34 24.33 -52.19 25.04
C GLU A 34 25.58 -51.30 25.18
N PRO A 35 26.34 -51.32 26.30
CA PRO A 35 27.44 -50.42 26.54
C PRO A 35 28.57 -50.49 25.50
N VAL A 36 28.86 -51.72 25.00
CA VAL A 36 29.95 -51.94 24.03
C VAL A 36 29.59 -51.29 22.67
N THR A 37 28.37 -51.53 22.19
CA THR A 37 27.86 -50.96 20.95
C THR A 37 27.78 -49.46 21.06
N ARG A 38 27.20 -48.91 22.15
CA ARG A 38 27.13 -47.45 22.43
C ARG A 38 28.51 -46.79 22.40
N THR A 39 29.45 -47.30 23.17
CA THR A 39 30.80 -46.73 23.21
C THR A 39 31.51 -46.80 21.85
N SER A 40 31.40 -47.93 21.15
CA SER A 40 31.99 -48.09 19.81
C SER A 40 31.43 -47.09 18.79
N MET A 41 30.09 -46.94 18.75
CA MET A 41 29.46 -46.00 17.86
C MET A 41 29.77 -44.54 18.23
N ALA A 42 29.69 -44.18 19.51
CA ALA A 42 30.06 -42.85 20.00
C ALA A 42 31.50 -42.50 19.63
N ALA A 43 32.45 -43.43 19.81
CA ALA A 43 33.84 -43.21 19.41
C ALA A 43 34.00 -43.01 17.88
N ARG A 44 33.21 -43.69 17.06
CA ARG A 44 33.19 -43.50 15.59
C ARG A 44 32.70 -42.11 15.20
N LEU A 45 31.59 -41.66 15.77
CA LEU A 45 30.98 -40.36 15.50
C LEU A 45 31.88 -39.21 16.02
N THR A 46 32.48 -39.37 17.20
CA THR A 46 33.45 -38.41 17.77
C THR A 46 34.69 -38.27 16.88
N ARG A 47 35.22 -39.38 16.32
CA ARG A 47 36.36 -39.32 15.37
C ARG A 47 35.99 -38.62 14.05
N LEU A 48 34.71 -38.52 13.70
CA LEU A 48 34.21 -37.73 12.57
C LEU A 48 34.02 -36.28 12.93
N GLY A 49 34.30 -35.86 14.18
CA GLY A 49 34.23 -34.48 14.63
C GLY A 49 32.89 -34.05 15.22
N TYR A 50 31.95 -34.96 15.44
CA TYR A 50 30.66 -34.65 16.05
C TYR A 50 30.76 -34.62 17.59
N ARG A 51 29.98 -33.73 18.22
CA ARG A 51 29.70 -33.77 19.65
C ARG A 51 28.65 -34.87 19.89
N VAL A 52 29.01 -35.92 20.63
CA VAL A 52 28.12 -37.05 20.89
C VAL A 52 27.68 -37.02 22.35
N LEU A 53 26.36 -37.03 22.53
CA LEU A 53 25.70 -37.28 23.80
C LEU A 53 25.23 -38.73 23.82
N GLU A 54 25.30 -39.38 24.97
CA GLU A 54 24.97 -40.80 25.11
C GLU A 54 23.78 -40.97 26.08
N ALA A 55 22.89 -41.94 25.80
CA ALA A 55 21.85 -42.38 26.69
C ALA A 55 21.72 -43.91 26.62
N GLU A 56 21.38 -44.54 27.74
CA GLU A 56 21.33 -45.96 27.88
C GLU A 56 19.96 -46.58 27.63
N ASN A 57 18.91 -45.77 27.48
CA ASN A 57 17.54 -46.20 27.12
C ASN A 57 16.74 -44.99 26.59
N GLY A 58 15.55 -45.26 26.02
CA GLY A 58 14.73 -44.23 25.43
C GLY A 58 14.25 -43.17 26.42
N ARG A 59 14.00 -43.51 27.69
CA ARG A 59 13.55 -42.56 28.71
C ARG A 59 14.62 -41.52 29.04
N VAL A 60 15.83 -41.96 29.30
CA VAL A 60 17.01 -41.09 29.54
C VAL A 60 17.27 -40.27 28.27
N GLY A 61 17.21 -40.89 27.10
CA GLY A 61 17.36 -40.26 25.80
C GLY A 61 16.37 -39.13 25.58
N PHE A 62 15.09 -39.30 25.94
CA PHE A 62 14.07 -38.27 25.82
C PHE A 62 14.37 -37.06 26.73
N GLU A 63 14.75 -37.27 27.96
CA GLU A 63 15.15 -36.19 28.89
C GLU A 63 16.34 -35.39 28.36
N VAL A 64 17.38 -36.10 27.86
CA VAL A 64 18.56 -35.47 27.24
C VAL A 64 18.16 -34.69 25.97
N ALA A 65 17.34 -35.27 25.13
CA ALA A 65 16.88 -34.61 23.90
C ALA A 65 16.14 -33.29 24.20
N ARG A 66 15.26 -33.26 25.21
CA ARG A 66 14.55 -32.02 25.63
C ARG A 66 15.50 -30.94 26.15
N ARG A 67 16.52 -31.34 26.92
CA ARG A 67 17.46 -30.39 27.51
C ARG A 67 18.49 -29.86 26.52
N GLU A 68 19.09 -30.75 25.73
CA GLU A 68 20.22 -30.43 24.86
C GLU A 68 19.87 -30.11 23.43
N ARG A 69 18.65 -30.47 22.96
CA ARG A 69 18.13 -30.26 21.60
C ARG A 69 19.14 -30.64 20.51
N PRO A 70 19.57 -31.90 20.44
CA PRO A 70 20.58 -32.35 19.49
C PRO A 70 20.15 -32.16 18.04
N ASP A 71 21.11 -32.12 17.12
CA ASP A 71 20.85 -31.97 15.68
C ASP A 71 20.37 -33.26 15.03
N LEU A 72 20.73 -34.42 15.60
CA LEU A 72 20.35 -35.75 15.14
C LEU A 72 20.20 -36.69 16.33
N LEU A 73 19.16 -37.51 16.30
CA LEU A 73 18.91 -38.59 17.23
C LEU A 73 19.22 -39.92 16.53
N ILE A 74 20.10 -40.72 17.10
CA ILE A 74 20.40 -42.08 16.66
C ILE A 74 19.90 -43.02 17.75
N VAL A 75 18.93 -43.87 17.46
CA VAL A 75 18.15 -44.58 18.47
C VAL A 75 18.13 -46.05 18.14
N ASP A 76 18.51 -46.93 19.09
CA ASP A 76 18.34 -48.34 18.92
C ASP A 76 16.86 -48.74 18.95
N TRP A 77 16.50 -49.70 18.15
CA TRP A 77 15.14 -50.25 18.07
C TRP A 77 14.73 -50.94 19.38
N MET A 78 15.56 -51.82 19.89
CA MET A 78 15.24 -52.69 21.04
C MET A 78 16.00 -52.22 22.28
N MET A 79 15.31 -51.56 23.19
CA MET A 79 15.88 -51.10 24.46
C MET A 79 14.90 -51.38 25.62
N PRO A 80 15.41 -51.55 26.84
CA PRO A 80 14.58 -51.64 28.05
C PRO A 80 13.90 -50.29 28.37
N GLU A 81 12.85 -50.34 29.17
CA GLU A 81 12.03 -49.21 29.66
C GLU A 81 11.24 -48.49 28.55
N MET A 82 11.93 -48.00 27.54
CA MET A 82 11.33 -47.34 26.38
C MET A 82 12.10 -47.75 25.12
N ASP A 83 11.45 -48.52 24.26
CA ASP A 83 12.01 -48.94 22.98
C ASP A 83 12.09 -47.80 21.96
N GLY A 84 12.82 -48.01 20.86
CA GLY A 84 13.03 -46.98 19.84
C GLY A 84 11.75 -46.51 19.16
N LEU A 85 10.74 -47.34 18.98
CA LEU A 85 9.47 -46.98 18.37
C LEU A 85 8.65 -46.05 19.28
N THR A 86 8.56 -46.40 20.57
CA THR A 86 7.90 -45.59 21.59
C THR A 86 8.62 -44.24 21.77
N PHE A 87 9.96 -44.27 21.69
CA PHE A 87 10.76 -43.04 21.71
C PHE A 87 10.44 -42.14 20.50
N CYS A 88 10.39 -42.66 19.28
CA CYS A 88 10.01 -41.90 18.07
C CYS A 88 8.64 -41.25 18.24
N GLU A 89 7.64 -42.00 18.70
CA GLU A 89 6.30 -41.42 18.95
C GLU A 89 6.31 -40.33 20.01
N ALA A 90 7.10 -40.49 21.07
CA ALA A 90 7.22 -39.49 22.12
C ALA A 90 7.85 -38.18 21.59
N ILE A 91 8.91 -38.30 20.79
CA ILE A 91 9.55 -37.12 20.11
C ILE A 91 8.57 -36.40 19.18
N ARG A 92 7.78 -37.16 18.38
CA ARG A 92 6.81 -36.52 17.44
C ARG A 92 5.64 -35.85 18.15
N ARG A 93 5.29 -36.28 19.36
CA ARG A 93 4.26 -35.64 20.19
C ARG A 93 4.76 -34.40 20.96
N ASP A 94 6.07 -34.25 21.15
CA ASP A 94 6.63 -33.10 21.87
C ASP A 94 6.76 -31.90 20.92
N PRO A 95 6.10 -30.75 21.21
CA PRO A 95 6.12 -29.56 20.33
C PRO A 95 7.53 -29.00 20.08
N GLN A 96 8.48 -29.22 20.98
CA GLN A 96 9.83 -28.69 20.87
C GLN A 96 10.81 -29.63 20.15
N LEU A 97 10.43 -30.93 20.04
CA LEU A 97 11.27 -31.98 19.47
C LEU A 97 10.69 -32.59 18.19
N LYS A 98 9.42 -32.31 17.85
CA LYS A 98 8.71 -32.97 16.74
C LYS A 98 9.42 -32.86 15.39
N SER A 99 10.22 -31.84 15.18
CA SER A 99 11.02 -31.61 13.97
C SER A 99 12.44 -32.17 14.05
N SER A 100 12.82 -32.82 15.16
CA SER A 100 14.14 -33.47 15.29
C SER A 100 14.27 -34.65 14.33
N GLN A 101 15.43 -34.80 13.71
CA GLN A 101 15.72 -35.90 12.81
C GLN A 101 16.08 -37.15 13.62
N ILE A 102 15.40 -38.27 13.33
CA ILE A 102 15.56 -39.56 14.02
C ILE A 102 16.07 -40.60 13.04
N LEU A 103 17.23 -41.19 13.33
CA LEU A 103 17.82 -42.27 12.61
C LEU A 103 17.70 -43.52 13.51
N LEU A 104 16.80 -44.49 13.13
CA LEU A 104 16.54 -45.66 13.91
C LEU A 104 17.52 -46.78 13.58
N MET A 105 18.24 -47.31 14.58
CA MET A 105 19.20 -48.42 14.42
C MET A 105 18.47 -49.77 14.58
N THR A 106 18.75 -50.72 13.70
CA THR A 106 18.18 -52.05 13.76
C THR A 106 19.24 -53.16 13.48
N ALA A 107 19.09 -54.26 14.10
CA ALA A 107 19.87 -55.48 13.79
C ALA A 107 19.28 -56.30 12.64
N HIS A 108 18.03 -56.04 12.25
CA HIS A 108 17.28 -56.77 11.24
C HIS A 108 16.79 -55.85 10.10
N ASP A 109 17.15 -56.20 8.89
CA ASP A 109 16.84 -55.41 7.68
C ASP A 109 15.53 -55.84 7.00
N ALA A 110 14.59 -56.41 7.75
CA ALA A 110 13.31 -56.86 7.19
C ALA A 110 12.47 -55.65 6.72
N PRO A 111 11.99 -55.65 5.47
CA PRO A 111 11.25 -54.49 4.91
C PRO A 111 10.03 -54.06 5.73
N ALA A 112 9.35 -55.04 6.38
CA ALA A 112 8.18 -54.75 7.22
C ALA A 112 8.55 -53.94 8.49
N GLN A 113 9.69 -54.24 9.13
CA GLN A 113 10.17 -53.48 10.30
C GLN A 113 10.61 -52.07 9.91
N ILE A 114 11.31 -51.92 8.80
CA ILE A 114 11.70 -50.59 8.27
C ILE A 114 10.44 -49.74 8.06
N ALA A 115 9.42 -50.27 7.39
CA ALA A 115 8.16 -49.58 7.16
C ALA A 115 7.47 -49.19 8.48
N GLU A 116 7.46 -50.08 9.49
CA GLU A 116 6.91 -49.77 10.80
C GLU A 116 7.64 -48.63 11.50
N GLY A 117 8.96 -48.61 11.50
CA GLY A 117 9.77 -47.53 12.10
C GLY A 117 9.49 -46.16 11.48
N LEU A 118 9.40 -46.11 10.14
CA LEU A 118 9.07 -44.86 9.41
C LEU A 118 7.63 -44.38 9.73
N VAL A 119 6.66 -45.26 9.77
CA VAL A 119 5.27 -44.90 10.13
C VAL A 119 5.17 -44.43 11.58
N ARG A 120 5.98 -44.96 12.48
CA ARG A 120 6.04 -44.55 13.88
C ARG A 120 6.86 -43.26 14.13
N GLY A 121 7.41 -42.66 13.07
CA GLY A 121 8.03 -41.32 13.16
C GLY A 121 9.55 -41.29 13.07
N ALA A 122 10.23 -42.38 12.74
CA ALA A 122 11.64 -42.29 12.33
C ALA A 122 11.73 -41.64 10.94
N ASP A 123 12.80 -40.89 10.68
CA ASP A 123 13.03 -40.25 9.37
C ASP A 123 13.84 -41.15 8.43
N ASP A 124 14.72 -41.98 9.01
CA ASP A 124 15.51 -42.97 8.28
C ASP A 124 15.94 -44.06 9.24
N PHE A 125 16.59 -45.11 8.71
CA PHE A 125 17.10 -46.22 9.51
C PHE A 125 18.56 -46.54 9.19
N LEU A 126 19.24 -47.26 10.12
CA LEU A 126 20.62 -47.64 10.02
C LEU A 126 20.78 -49.08 10.52
N SER A 127 21.31 -50.02 9.71
CA SER A 127 21.67 -51.34 10.20
C SER A 127 22.89 -51.28 11.14
N LYS A 128 22.83 -52.02 12.26
CA LYS A 128 24.01 -52.18 13.16
C LYS A 128 25.21 -52.80 12.44
N SER A 129 24.95 -53.52 11.32
CA SER A 129 25.98 -54.12 10.45
C SER A 129 26.49 -53.18 9.35
N SER A 130 25.92 -51.92 9.25
CA SER A 130 26.26 -51.00 8.20
C SER A 130 27.73 -50.64 8.13
N SER A 131 28.21 -50.46 6.90
CA SER A 131 29.60 -50.01 6.65
C SER A 131 29.85 -48.63 7.19
N LYS A 132 31.11 -48.27 7.41
CA LYS A 132 31.51 -46.92 7.84
C LYS A 132 31.00 -45.87 6.89
N GLN A 133 31.06 -46.13 5.57
CA GLN A 133 30.59 -45.19 4.54
C GLN A 133 29.08 -44.94 4.61
N GLU A 134 28.30 -46.02 4.87
CA GLU A 134 26.83 -45.90 4.99
C GLU A 134 26.44 -45.07 6.25
N ILE A 135 27.09 -45.35 7.40
CA ILE A 135 26.85 -44.58 8.62
C ILE A 135 27.09 -43.08 8.35
N ILE A 136 28.23 -42.74 7.73
CA ILE A 136 28.57 -41.36 7.40
C ILE A 136 27.52 -40.75 6.47
N ALA A 137 27.13 -41.44 5.42
CA ALA A 137 26.14 -40.93 4.44
C ALA A 137 24.80 -40.62 5.09
N ARG A 138 24.28 -41.52 5.94
CA ARG A 138 22.96 -41.32 6.62
C ARG A 138 23.04 -40.23 7.68
N VAL A 139 24.09 -40.17 8.47
CA VAL A 139 24.31 -39.10 9.45
C VAL A 139 24.40 -37.74 8.75
N LEU A 140 25.12 -37.62 7.63
CA LEU A 140 25.20 -36.39 6.85
C LEU A 140 23.85 -35.99 6.26
N ALA A 141 23.08 -36.96 5.76
CA ALA A 141 21.75 -36.71 5.22
C ALA A 141 20.80 -36.18 6.34
N GLY A 142 20.76 -36.84 7.49
CA GLY A 142 19.94 -36.41 8.63
C GLY A 142 20.32 -35.03 9.14
N LEU A 143 21.62 -34.75 9.30
CA LEU A 143 22.10 -33.43 9.73
C LEU A 143 21.79 -32.32 8.71
N ARG A 144 21.85 -32.62 7.41
CA ARG A 144 21.44 -31.67 6.36
C ARG A 144 19.96 -31.33 6.47
N THR A 145 19.11 -32.33 6.63
CA THR A 145 17.67 -32.16 6.81
C THR A 145 17.35 -31.36 8.06
N SER A 146 17.99 -31.71 9.21
CA SER A 146 17.81 -30.98 10.46
C SER A 146 18.14 -29.48 10.33
N ARG A 147 19.22 -29.14 9.62
CA ARG A 147 19.59 -27.74 9.36
C ARG A 147 18.56 -27.02 8.51
N LEU A 148 18.07 -27.67 7.45
CA LEU A 148 17.06 -27.09 6.58
C LEU A 148 15.76 -26.82 7.34
N VAL A 149 15.31 -27.76 8.16
CA VAL A 149 14.11 -27.61 8.99
C VAL A 149 14.28 -26.45 9.97
N ARG A 150 15.36 -26.41 10.73
CA ARG A 150 15.65 -25.30 11.67
C ARG A 150 15.72 -23.94 10.96
N LYS A 151 16.39 -23.88 9.80
CA LYS A 151 16.46 -22.64 9.01
C LYS A 151 15.07 -22.20 8.57
N LEU A 152 14.23 -23.12 8.13
CA LEU A 152 12.85 -22.84 7.72
C LEU A 152 12.02 -22.31 8.90
N GLU A 153 12.13 -22.93 10.07
CA GLU A 153 11.44 -22.49 11.30
C GLU A 153 11.86 -21.07 11.70
N THR A 154 13.18 -20.79 11.77
CA THR A 154 13.70 -19.47 12.11
C THR A 154 13.26 -18.41 11.10
N THR A 155 13.40 -18.70 9.80
CA THR A 155 12.97 -17.76 8.74
C THR A 155 11.45 -17.52 8.77
N GLY A 156 10.67 -18.55 9.10
CA GLY A 156 9.23 -18.44 9.28
C GLY A 156 8.84 -17.50 10.43
N GLU A 157 9.53 -17.60 11.57
CA GLU A 157 9.32 -16.72 12.72
C GLU A 157 9.74 -15.27 12.42
N GLU A 158 10.89 -15.07 11.75
CA GLU A 158 11.36 -13.75 11.32
C GLU A 158 10.39 -13.11 10.33
N LEU A 159 9.89 -13.86 9.36
CA LEU A 159 8.91 -13.37 8.38
C LEU A 159 7.61 -12.95 9.08
N LYS A 160 7.11 -13.78 10.00
CA LYS A 160 5.89 -13.47 10.76
C LYS A 160 6.03 -12.19 11.58
N SER A 161 7.16 -12.01 12.25
CA SER A 161 7.42 -10.79 13.03
C SER A 161 7.55 -9.54 12.14
N SER A 162 8.17 -9.67 10.97
CA SER A 162 8.27 -8.59 9.98
C SER A 162 6.91 -8.21 9.39
N MET A 163 6.05 -9.19 9.10
CA MET A 163 4.69 -8.93 8.63
C MET A 163 3.86 -8.15 9.66
N LEU A 164 3.89 -8.55 10.92
CA LEU A 164 3.18 -7.84 12.00
C LEU A 164 3.68 -6.39 12.16
N LEU A 165 4.98 -6.15 11.99
CA LEU A 165 5.53 -4.81 12.06
C LEU A 165 5.09 -3.95 10.86
N LEU A 166 5.05 -4.55 9.65
CA LEU A 166 4.59 -3.86 8.44
C LEU A 166 3.10 -3.50 8.54
N GLU A 167 2.25 -4.43 9.00
CA GLU A 167 0.82 -4.18 9.22
C GLU A 167 0.60 -3.02 10.20
N LYS A 168 1.35 -3.00 11.30
CA LYS A 168 1.28 -1.90 12.27
C LYS A 168 1.68 -0.56 11.66
N LYS A 169 2.80 -0.51 10.93
CA LYS A 169 3.26 0.72 10.27
C LYS A 169 2.28 1.19 9.19
N GLN A 170 1.68 0.27 8.44
CA GLN A 170 0.68 0.60 7.45
C GLN A 170 -0.57 1.23 8.10
N ALA A 171 -1.05 0.66 9.21
CA ALA A 171 -2.19 1.21 9.95
C ALA A 171 -1.89 2.61 10.54
N GLU A 172 -0.68 2.83 11.06
CA GLU A 172 -0.25 4.15 11.55
C GLU A 172 -0.22 5.18 10.40
N THR A 173 0.37 4.83 9.25
CA THR A 173 0.42 5.71 8.07
C THR A 173 -0.98 6.03 7.54
N GLU A 174 -1.88 5.05 7.48
CA GLU A 174 -3.27 5.23 7.07
C GLU A 174 -4.01 6.22 7.99
N ALA A 175 -3.84 6.09 9.31
CA ALA A 175 -4.43 7.01 10.29
C ALA A 175 -3.90 8.45 10.14
N ASP A 176 -2.60 8.61 9.90
CA ASP A 176 -1.99 9.93 9.64
C ASP A 176 -2.55 10.56 8.34
N LEU A 177 -2.69 9.76 7.27
CA LEU A 177 -3.29 10.22 6.01
C LEU A 177 -4.76 10.63 6.19
N GLN A 178 -5.55 9.87 6.95
CA GLN A 178 -6.95 10.23 7.24
C GLN A 178 -7.03 11.54 8.03
N THR A 179 -6.13 11.76 8.98
CA THR A 179 -6.06 13.01 9.75
C THR A 179 -5.74 14.19 8.85
N ALA A 180 -4.77 14.04 7.94
CA ALA A 180 -4.42 15.07 6.95
C ALA A 180 -5.59 15.34 5.99
N ALA A 181 -6.30 14.30 5.54
CA ALA A 181 -7.48 14.43 4.70
C ALA A 181 -8.60 15.21 5.37
N ALA A 182 -8.88 14.90 6.63
CA ALA A 182 -9.89 15.64 7.41
C ALA A 182 -9.51 17.14 7.56
N PHE A 183 -8.22 17.45 7.75
CA PHE A 183 -7.73 18.82 7.78
C PHE A 183 -7.95 19.52 6.43
N VAL A 184 -7.55 18.93 5.32
CA VAL A 184 -7.75 19.52 3.98
C VAL A 184 -9.23 19.72 3.68
N GLN A 185 -10.08 18.75 3.99
CA GLN A 185 -11.53 18.87 3.83
C GLN A 185 -12.12 19.99 4.71
N SER A 186 -11.56 20.26 5.87
CA SER A 186 -12.00 21.35 6.73
C SER A 186 -11.69 22.76 6.17
N LEU A 187 -10.84 22.86 5.15
CA LEU A 187 -10.57 24.10 4.42
C LEU A 187 -11.68 24.46 3.43
N LEU A 188 -12.46 23.46 2.97
CA LEU A 188 -13.57 23.67 2.05
C LEU A 188 -14.73 24.40 2.74
N PRO A 189 -15.59 25.11 1.99
CA PRO A 189 -16.77 25.73 2.54
C PRO A 189 -17.65 24.72 3.28
N SER A 190 -18.16 25.08 4.46
CA SER A 190 -19.06 24.16 5.18
C SER A 190 -20.34 23.93 4.38
N PRO A 191 -20.80 22.65 4.21
CA PRO A 191 -22.04 22.37 3.49
C PRO A 191 -23.23 23.11 4.11
N GLY A 192 -24.00 23.79 3.28
CA GLY A 192 -25.20 24.51 3.73
C GLY A 192 -24.95 25.80 4.52
N SER A 193 -23.70 26.29 4.56
CA SER A 193 -23.43 27.62 5.13
C SER A 193 -24.20 28.67 4.34
N PRO A 194 -25.02 29.52 5.01
CA PRO A 194 -25.72 30.61 4.34
C PRO A 194 -24.68 31.63 3.83
N VAL A 195 -24.62 31.81 2.53
CA VAL A 195 -23.89 32.90 1.91
C VAL A 195 -24.92 33.88 1.39
N HIS A 196 -24.81 35.13 1.83
CA HIS A 196 -25.78 36.15 1.45
C HIS A 196 -25.89 36.28 -0.09
N GLY A 197 -27.13 36.24 -0.60
CA GLY A 197 -27.43 36.44 -2.01
C GLY A 197 -27.24 35.21 -2.91
N ILE A 198 -26.82 34.07 -2.37
CA ILE A 198 -26.68 32.83 -3.16
C ILE A 198 -27.12 31.59 -2.39
N THR A 199 -27.51 30.55 -3.14
CA THR A 199 -27.56 29.18 -2.66
C THR A 199 -26.31 28.46 -3.12
N LEU A 200 -25.61 27.78 -2.17
CA LEU A 200 -24.40 27.04 -2.41
C LEU A 200 -24.62 25.54 -2.16
N ALA A 201 -24.22 24.70 -3.12
CA ALA A 201 -24.15 23.26 -2.94
C ALA A 201 -22.91 22.71 -3.62
N TRP A 202 -22.34 21.64 -3.10
CA TRP A 202 -21.19 20.99 -3.71
C TRP A 202 -21.11 19.51 -3.38
N GLU A 203 -20.43 18.75 -4.22
CA GLU A 203 -19.98 17.39 -3.97
C GLU A 203 -18.50 17.28 -4.37
N TYR A 204 -17.72 16.62 -3.51
CA TYR A 204 -16.29 16.39 -3.70
C TYR A 204 -15.94 14.94 -3.38
N GLN A 205 -15.28 14.27 -4.29
CA GLN A 205 -14.82 12.90 -4.16
C GLN A 205 -13.35 12.81 -4.56
N PRO A 206 -12.45 12.72 -3.59
CA PRO A 206 -11.03 12.52 -3.89
C PRO A 206 -10.80 11.11 -4.48
N SER A 207 -9.87 11.02 -5.41
CA SER A 207 -9.44 9.76 -6.06
C SER A 207 -8.70 8.83 -5.08
N LEU A 208 -7.98 9.42 -4.15
CA LEU A 208 -7.27 8.79 -3.03
C LEU A 208 -7.76 9.35 -1.69
N THR A 209 -7.11 8.98 -0.62
CA THR A 209 -7.40 9.52 0.73
C THR A 209 -7.29 11.04 0.78
N LEU A 210 -6.34 11.63 0.03
CA LEU A 210 -6.10 13.05 -0.12
C LEU A 210 -6.14 13.45 -1.59
N GLY A 211 -7.00 14.44 -1.94
CA GLY A 211 -7.05 15.02 -3.26
C GLY A 211 -6.31 16.35 -3.36
N GLY A 212 -5.92 16.69 -4.59
CA GLY A 212 -5.26 17.94 -4.96
C GLY A 212 -6.23 19.07 -5.27
N ASP A 213 -7.48 18.76 -5.59
CA ASP A 213 -8.51 19.74 -5.94
C ASP A 213 -9.05 20.45 -4.72
N LEU A 214 -9.12 21.76 -4.77
CA LEU A 214 -9.75 22.60 -3.74
C LEU A 214 -10.56 23.73 -4.38
N PHE A 215 -11.56 24.20 -3.66
CA PHE A 215 -12.41 25.32 -4.07
C PHE A 215 -12.84 26.13 -2.87
N ASP A 216 -13.24 27.38 -3.13
CA ASP A 216 -13.85 28.20 -2.09
C ASP A 216 -14.84 29.21 -2.69
N VAL A 217 -15.78 29.60 -1.85
CA VAL A 217 -16.74 30.69 -2.07
C VAL A 217 -16.65 31.59 -0.85
N MET A 218 -16.03 32.76 -0.99
CA MET A 218 -15.70 33.63 0.11
C MET A 218 -16.30 35.01 -0.05
N THR A 219 -16.68 35.63 1.05
CA THR A 219 -17.10 37.03 1.08
C THR A 219 -15.88 37.95 0.96
N ILE A 220 -15.87 38.84 -0.05
CA ILE A 220 -14.86 39.88 -0.22
C ILE A 220 -15.29 41.11 0.56
N ASP A 221 -16.53 41.56 0.34
CA ASP A 221 -17.19 42.67 1.04
C ASP A 221 -18.72 42.49 1.02
N ALA A 222 -19.49 43.50 1.40
CA ALA A 222 -20.96 43.37 1.47
C ALA A 222 -21.62 43.04 0.14
N ASP A 223 -21.03 43.43 -0.98
CA ASP A 223 -21.62 43.29 -2.32
C ASP A 223 -20.87 42.30 -3.21
N HIS A 224 -19.71 41.77 -2.80
CA HIS A 224 -18.86 40.96 -3.65
C HIS A 224 -18.52 39.60 -3.02
N LEU A 225 -18.63 38.55 -3.84
CA LEU A 225 -18.11 37.21 -3.52
C LEU A 225 -16.90 36.88 -4.40
N GLY A 226 -15.89 36.28 -3.79
CA GLY A 226 -14.78 35.62 -4.48
C GLY A 226 -15.06 34.14 -4.66
N LEU A 227 -14.82 33.65 -5.87
CA LEU A 227 -15.06 32.25 -6.24
C LEU A 227 -13.77 31.70 -6.86
N TYR A 228 -13.38 30.50 -6.50
CA TYR A 228 -12.34 29.81 -7.26
C TYR A 228 -12.45 28.29 -7.14
N ILE A 229 -11.88 27.63 -8.13
CA ILE A 229 -11.54 26.22 -8.11
C ILE A 229 -10.14 26.06 -8.65
N LEU A 230 -9.35 25.28 -7.95
CA LEU A 230 -7.99 24.92 -8.31
C LEU A 230 -7.85 23.42 -8.40
N ASP A 231 -7.00 22.99 -9.32
CA ASP A 231 -6.60 21.62 -9.49
C ASP A 231 -5.05 21.59 -9.56
N ALA A 232 -4.44 20.72 -8.76
CA ALA A 232 -3.00 20.52 -8.72
C ALA A 232 -2.61 19.30 -9.55
N SER A 233 -1.70 19.49 -10.50
CA SER A 233 -1.13 18.34 -11.23
C SER A 233 -0.59 17.28 -10.27
N GLY A 234 -0.97 16.01 -10.51
CA GLY A 234 -0.63 14.89 -9.64
C GLY A 234 -1.61 14.71 -8.48
N HIS A 235 -1.36 13.74 -7.62
CA HIS A 235 -2.30 13.31 -6.57
C HIS A 235 -1.59 13.04 -5.24
N GLY A 236 -2.39 12.90 -4.19
CA GLY A 236 -1.92 12.52 -2.85
C GLY A 236 -1.38 13.70 -2.03
N VAL A 237 -0.59 13.39 -1.01
CA VAL A 237 -0.18 14.33 0.05
C VAL A 237 0.51 15.59 -0.49
N ALA A 238 1.43 15.42 -1.44
CA ALA A 238 2.19 16.54 -1.99
C ALA A 238 1.30 17.54 -2.75
N ALA A 239 0.39 17.02 -3.59
CA ALA A 239 -0.58 17.84 -4.30
C ALA A 239 -1.51 18.57 -3.32
N ALA A 240 -2.10 17.86 -2.36
CA ALA A 240 -2.99 18.43 -1.35
C ALA A 240 -2.34 19.56 -0.52
N LEU A 241 -1.10 19.38 -0.07
CA LEU A 241 -0.38 20.40 0.69
C LEU A 241 -0.07 21.65 -0.17
N ARG A 242 0.28 21.45 -1.44
CA ARG A 242 0.49 22.57 -2.38
C ARG A 242 -0.81 23.32 -2.63
N SER A 243 -1.92 22.61 -2.84
CA SER A 243 -3.25 23.18 -3.01
C SER A 243 -3.70 23.97 -1.77
N ALA A 244 -3.49 23.43 -0.57
CA ALA A 244 -3.77 24.15 0.68
C ALA A 244 -2.94 25.43 0.83
N SER A 245 -1.68 25.41 0.37
CA SER A 245 -0.82 26.60 0.35
C SER A 245 -1.35 27.67 -0.63
N LEU A 246 -1.73 27.27 -1.85
CA LEU A 246 -2.32 28.17 -2.83
C LEU A 246 -3.68 28.71 -2.34
N MET A 247 -4.54 27.86 -1.79
CA MET A 247 -5.82 28.27 -1.20
C MET A 247 -5.64 29.32 -0.10
N THR A 248 -4.67 29.12 0.79
CA THR A 248 -4.36 30.09 1.85
C THR A 248 -3.90 31.43 1.26
N PHE A 249 -3.13 31.40 0.19
CA PHE A 249 -2.70 32.61 -0.53
C PHE A 249 -3.89 33.32 -1.19
N LEU A 250 -4.86 32.60 -1.77
CA LEU A 250 -6.01 33.17 -2.49
C LEU A 250 -7.10 33.76 -1.58
N ARG A 251 -7.00 33.65 -0.26
CA ARG A 251 -7.96 34.25 0.67
C ARG A 251 -8.17 35.72 0.41
N ALA A 252 -9.42 36.19 0.46
CA ALA A 252 -9.80 37.56 0.14
C ALA A 252 -9.00 38.61 0.90
N GLU A 253 -8.77 38.38 2.20
CA GLU A 253 -7.97 39.27 3.05
C GLU A 253 -6.55 39.49 2.50
N ASN A 254 -5.87 38.41 2.10
CA ASN A 254 -4.54 38.46 1.53
C ASN A 254 -4.52 39.19 0.18
N MET A 255 -5.52 38.89 -0.67
CA MET A 255 -5.62 39.53 -2.00
C MET A 255 -5.97 41.01 -1.91
N LEU A 256 -6.89 41.38 -1.03
CA LEU A 256 -7.23 42.79 -0.81
C LEU A 256 -6.04 43.56 -0.24
N GLN A 257 -5.28 42.96 0.70
CA GLN A 257 -4.07 43.58 1.24
C GLN A 257 -2.98 43.75 0.17
N LEU A 258 -2.82 42.80 -0.73
CA LEU A 258 -1.77 42.79 -1.75
C LEU A 258 -2.12 43.70 -2.94
N LEU A 259 -3.39 43.63 -3.41
CA LEU A 259 -3.83 44.25 -4.68
C LEU A 259 -4.75 45.44 -4.51
N GLY A 260 -5.30 45.67 -3.32
CA GLY A 260 -6.34 46.67 -3.07
C GLY A 260 -7.70 46.34 -3.73
N SER A 261 -7.81 45.21 -4.40
CA SER A 261 -9.03 44.75 -5.07
C SER A 261 -8.93 43.25 -5.33
N TYR A 262 -10.08 42.56 -5.51
CA TYR A 262 -10.13 41.15 -5.92
C TYR A 262 -10.42 41.06 -7.43
N ASP A 263 -9.49 41.54 -8.26
CA ASP A 263 -9.58 41.45 -9.72
C ASP A 263 -9.06 40.05 -10.17
N PRO A 264 -9.86 39.20 -10.81
CA PRO A 264 -9.46 37.85 -11.18
C PRO A 264 -8.16 37.75 -11.98
N ALA A 265 -7.94 38.64 -12.94
CA ALA A 265 -6.71 38.64 -13.76
C ALA A 265 -5.48 38.99 -12.93
N LYS A 266 -5.61 39.93 -11.99
CA LYS A 266 -4.52 40.31 -11.09
C LYS A 266 -4.24 39.22 -10.06
N VAL A 267 -5.28 38.58 -9.53
CA VAL A 267 -5.15 37.42 -8.62
C VAL A 267 -4.36 36.31 -9.30
N LEU A 268 -4.72 35.94 -10.54
CA LEU A 268 -3.98 34.94 -11.30
C LEU A 268 -2.53 35.35 -11.59
N PHE A 269 -2.30 36.62 -11.88
CA PHE A 269 -0.94 37.12 -12.13
C PHE A 269 -0.04 36.99 -10.90
N GLU A 270 -0.54 37.32 -9.70
CA GLU A 270 0.22 37.16 -8.47
C GLU A 270 0.37 35.71 -8.05
N ALA A 271 -0.65 34.88 -8.25
CA ALA A 271 -0.57 33.44 -8.03
C ALA A 271 0.50 32.82 -8.95
N ASN A 272 0.54 33.19 -10.23
CA ASN A 272 1.53 32.73 -11.21
C ASN A 272 2.98 33.05 -10.80
N ARG A 273 3.20 34.22 -10.20
CA ARG A 273 4.53 34.61 -9.69
C ARG A 273 4.93 33.88 -8.43
N ARG A 274 3.96 33.55 -7.57
CA ARG A 274 4.19 32.93 -6.25
C ARG A 274 4.34 31.43 -6.34
N PHE A 275 3.69 30.80 -7.30
CA PHE A 275 3.65 29.36 -7.51
C PHE A 275 4.22 29.00 -8.89
N PRO A 276 5.54 29.09 -9.07
CA PRO A 276 6.18 28.71 -10.33
C PRO A 276 6.09 27.19 -10.52
N LEU A 277 6.27 26.75 -11.77
CA LEU A 277 6.43 25.34 -12.11
C LEU A 277 7.51 24.70 -11.21
N SER A 278 7.19 23.58 -10.58
CA SER A 278 8.14 22.90 -9.70
C SER A 278 9.28 22.26 -10.50
N ALA A 279 10.39 21.91 -9.83
CA ALA A 279 11.49 21.19 -10.47
C ALA A 279 11.05 19.81 -11.01
N ASP A 280 10.03 19.21 -10.42
CA ASP A 280 9.45 17.93 -10.81
C ASP A 280 8.37 18.06 -11.91
N GLY A 281 8.09 19.31 -12.35
CA GLY A 281 7.12 19.60 -13.41
C GLY A 281 5.68 19.78 -12.92
N ASP A 282 5.46 19.91 -11.62
CA ASP A 282 4.11 20.12 -11.07
C ASP A 282 3.65 21.56 -11.27
N TYR A 283 2.36 21.70 -11.56
CA TYR A 283 1.70 22.99 -11.81
C TYR A 283 0.30 23.01 -11.21
N PHE A 284 -0.40 24.12 -11.36
CA PHE A 284 -1.80 24.26 -11.00
C PHE A 284 -2.60 24.75 -12.20
N THR A 285 -3.83 24.24 -12.32
CA THR A 285 -4.88 24.93 -13.06
C THR A 285 -5.77 25.68 -12.07
N LEU A 286 -6.24 26.85 -12.46
CA LEU A 286 -7.00 27.72 -11.57
C LEU A 286 -8.01 28.55 -12.35
N TRP A 287 -9.27 28.50 -11.92
CA TRP A 287 -10.31 29.42 -12.34
C TRP A 287 -10.70 30.34 -11.18
N VAL A 288 -10.78 31.64 -11.42
CA VAL A 288 -11.13 32.67 -10.41
C VAL A 288 -12.26 33.54 -10.91
N GLY A 289 -13.23 33.82 -10.06
CA GLY A 289 -14.34 34.71 -10.32
C GLY A 289 -14.56 35.73 -9.19
N GLN A 290 -15.09 36.89 -9.54
CA GLN A 290 -15.65 37.88 -8.62
C GLN A 290 -17.09 38.15 -9.03
N LEU A 291 -18.04 37.82 -8.16
CA LEU A 291 -19.47 38.05 -8.35
C LEU A 291 -19.92 39.29 -7.58
N HIS A 292 -20.47 40.26 -8.26
CA HIS A 292 -21.12 41.43 -7.66
C HIS A 292 -22.62 41.14 -7.50
N LEU A 293 -23.05 40.87 -6.28
CA LEU A 293 -24.39 40.39 -5.92
C LEU A 293 -25.53 41.33 -6.40
N PRO A 294 -25.46 42.67 -6.17
CA PRO A 294 -26.56 43.54 -6.55
C PRO A 294 -26.86 43.59 -8.05
N THR A 295 -25.87 43.33 -8.89
CA THR A 295 -26.05 43.41 -10.36
C THR A 295 -25.96 42.05 -11.05
N GLY A 296 -25.58 40.99 -10.34
CA GLY A 296 -25.29 39.69 -10.92
C GLY A 296 -24.07 39.68 -11.85
N SER A 297 -23.24 40.75 -11.84
CA SER A 297 -22.06 40.84 -12.70
C SER A 297 -20.93 39.93 -12.19
N LEU A 298 -20.58 38.91 -12.98
CA LEU A 298 -19.46 38.03 -12.74
C LEU A 298 -18.27 38.38 -13.63
N SER A 299 -17.18 38.82 -13.04
CA SER A 299 -15.88 38.95 -13.71
C SER A 299 -15.09 37.67 -13.44
N TYR A 300 -14.41 37.10 -14.45
CA TYR A 300 -13.69 35.83 -14.28
C TYR A 300 -12.43 35.75 -15.16
N ALA A 301 -11.49 34.93 -14.72
CA ALA A 301 -10.27 34.62 -15.44
C ALA A 301 -9.84 33.16 -15.17
N SER A 302 -9.09 32.57 -16.08
CA SER A 302 -8.65 31.19 -16.02
C SER A 302 -7.16 31.09 -16.26
N ALA A 303 -6.48 30.19 -15.55
CA ALA A 303 -5.09 29.79 -15.75
C ALA A 303 -5.04 28.30 -16.07
N GLY A 304 -5.16 27.93 -17.35
CA GLY A 304 -5.14 26.53 -17.82
C GLY A 304 -6.35 25.68 -17.40
N HIS A 305 -7.26 26.21 -16.58
CA HIS A 305 -8.41 25.47 -16.09
C HIS A 305 -9.52 25.40 -17.17
N PRO A 306 -10.28 24.27 -17.25
CA PRO A 306 -11.32 24.06 -18.28
C PRO A 306 -12.48 25.06 -18.24
N GLY A 307 -12.63 25.79 -17.13
CA GLY A 307 -13.64 26.84 -16.97
C GLY A 307 -14.81 26.40 -16.08
N ALA A 308 -15.75 27.33 -15.89
CA ALA A 308 -17.00 27.10 -15.20
C ALA A 308 -18.15 26.95 -16.21
N LEU A 309 -19.22 26.23 -15.84
CA LEU A 309 -20.43 26.10 -16.65
C LEU A 309 -21.52 27.03 -16.10
N LEU A 310 -21.95 27.99 -16.90
CA LEU A 310 -23.13 28.81 -16.60
C LEU A 310 -24.35 28.13 -17.23
N SER A 311 -25.29 27.70 -16.39
CA SER A 311 -26.57 27.14 -16.79
C SER A 311 -27.67 28.14 -16.49
N SER A 312 -28.30 28.64 -17.53
CA SER A 312 -29.41 29.59 -17.45
C SER A 312 -30.74 28.89 -17.69
N VAL A 313 -31.83 29.45 -17.11
CA VAL A 313 -33.19 28.97 -17.36
C VAL A 313 -33.65 29.39 -18.76
N GLU A 314 -33.27 30.59 -19.20
CA GLU A 314 -33.74 31.19 -20.44
C GLU A 314 -32.77 30.95 -21.61
N ASP A 315 -31.47 30.88 -21.36
CA ASP A 315 -30.42 30.80 -22.37
C ASP A 315 -29.80 29.42 -22.42
N PRO A 316 -29.18 28.98 -23.53
CA PRO A 316 -28.37 27.79 -23.57
C PRO A 316 -27.20 27.86 -22.59
N SER A 317 -26.88 26.79 -21.94
CA SER A 317 -25.73 26.68 -21.05
C SER A 317 -24.41 26.93 -21.79
N ARG A 318 -23.49 27.63 -21.17
CA ARG A 318 -22.20 28.03 -21.79
C ARG A 318 -21.03 27.91 -20.83
N TRP A 319 -19.89 27.59 -21.39
CA TRP A 319 -18.65 27.51 -20.65
C TRP A 319 -17.99 28.88 -20.52
N LEU A 320 -17.57 29.21 -19.32
CA LEU A 320 -16.87 30.46 -18.97
C LEU A 320 -15.39 30.17 -18.78
N THR A 321 -14.60 30.41 -19.81
CA THR A 321 -13.15 30.17 -19.81
C THR A 321 -12.43 31.32 -20.52
N THR A 322 -11.19 31.60 -20.11
CA THR A 322 -10.28 32.48 -20.82
C THR A 322 -9.04 31.68 -21.24
N ALA A 323 -8.56 31.87 -22.46
CA ALA A 323 -7.42 31.12 -22.97
C ALA A 323 -6.12 31.56 -22.26
N SER A 324 -5.47 30.64 -21.56
CA SER A 324 -4.18 30.90 -20.90
C SER A 324 -3.48 29.59 -20.55
N PHE A 325 -2.19 29.67 -20.21
CA PHE A 325 -1.41 28.57 -19.67
C PHE A 325 -1.74 28.31 -18.19
N PRO A 326 -1.51 27.09 -17.67
CA PRO A 326 -1.50 26.82 -16.23
C PRO A 326 -0.52 27.74 -15.48
N LEU A 327 -0.72 27.86 -14.16
CA LEU A 327 0.17 28.66 -13.31
C LEU A 327 1.60 28.11 -13.35
N GLY A 328 2.56 29.03 -13.39
CA GLY A 328 3.96 28.72 -13.31
C GLY A 328 4.68 28.39 -14.62
N PHE A 329 3.95 28.16 -15.72
CA PHE A 329 4.55 27.83 -17.03
C PHE A 329 5.32 29.00 -17.63
N ASP A 330 4.77 30.22 -17.53
CA ASP A 330 5.43 31.46 -17.96
C ASP A 330 5.27 32.52 -16.89
N PRO A 331 6.34 32.90 -16.16
CA PRO A 331 6.29 33.92 -15.12
C PRO A 331 5.87 35.30 -15.62
N SER A 332 5.96 35.55 -16.93
CA SER A 332 5.56 36.80 -17.57
C SER A 332 4.12 36.79 -18.10
N ALA A 333 3.43 35.66 -18.00
CA ALA A 333 2.07 35.50 -18.54
C ALA A 333 1.12 36.57 -18.00
N ARG A 334 0.27 37.11 -18.90
CA ARG A 334 -0.80 38.02 -18.56
C ARG A 334 -2.11 37.26 -18.72
N PHE A 335 -2.99 37.41 -17.74
CA PHE A 335 -4.28 36.79 -17.75
C PHE A 335 -5.35 37.79 -18.20
N THR A 336 -6.29 37.34 -19.01
CA THR A 336 -7.43 38.16 -19.45
C THR A 336 -8.61 37.91 -18.53
N CYS A 337 -9.35 39.00 -18.23
CA CYS A 337 -10.58 38.93 -17.46
C CYS A 337 -11.76 39.14 -18.39
N ASP A 338 -12.69 38.20 -18.43
CA ASP A 338 -13.98 38.32 -19.12
C ASP A 338 -15.10 38.62 -18.13
N ARG A 339 -16.23 39.03 -18.66
CA ARG A 339 -17.39 39.38 -17.84
C ARG A 339 -18.70 38.82 -18.41
N VAL A 340 -19.59 38.40 -17.51
CA VAL A 340 -20.92 37.95 -17.81
C VAL A 340 -21.90 38.44 -16.75
N SER A 341 -23.17 38.60 -17.08
CA SER A 341 -24.23 38.89 -16.12
C SER A 341 -25.05 37.64 -15.85
N LEU A 342 -25.20 37.29 -14.58
CA LEU A 342 -26.09 36.25 -14.09
C LEU A 342 -27.43 36.88 -13.75
N LYS A 343 -28.49 36.21 -14.08
CA LYS A 343 -29.88 36.55 -13.69
C LYS A 343 -30.24 35.74 -12.43
N PRO A 344 -31.27 36.16 -11.67
CA PRO A 344 -31.83 35.31 -10.63
C PRO A 344 -32.22 33.93 -11.18
N ALA A 345 -31.98 32.88 -10.43
CA ALA A 345 -32.10 31.47 -10.79
C ALA A 345 -31.10 30.94 -11.85
N ASP A 346 -30.16 31.76 -12.35
CA ASP A 346 -29.03 31.24 -13.09
C ASP A 346 -28.08 30.48 -12.13
N ARG A 347 -27.52 29.38 -12.64
CA ARG A 347 -26.62 28.50 -11.88
C ARG A 347 -25.21 28.49 -12.47
N LEU A 348 -24.23 28.77 -11.66
CA LEU A 348 -22.82 28.65 -12.02
C LEU A 348 -22.26 27.37 -11.40
N PHE A 349 -21.63 26.52 -12.21
CA PHE A 349 -20.97 25.31 -11.76
C PHE A 349 -19.46 25.44 -11.97
N LEU A 350 -18.70 25.43 -10.88
CA LEU A 350 -17.25 25.22 -10.88
C LEU A 350 -17.01 23.72 -10.79
N LEU A 351 -16.05 23.18 -11.54
CA LEU A 351 -15.82 21.73 -11.59
C LEU A 351 -14.35 21.43 -11.93
N SER A 352 -13.82 20.37 -11.37
CA SER A 352 -12.54 19.81 -11.80
C SER A 352 -12.72 18.84 -12.97
N ASP A 353 -11.62 18.44 -13.60
CA ASP A 353 -11.67 17.56 -14.78
C ASP A 353 -12.02 16.11 -14.43
N GLY A 354 -11.69 15.64 -13.21
CA GLY A 354 -12.01 14.30 -12.76
C GLY A 354 -13.50 13.93 -12.79
N ILE A 355 -14.43 14.91 -12.84
CA ILE A 355 -15.86 14.59 -12.99
C ILE A 355 -16.22 14.20 -14.43
N TYR A 356 -15.53 14.71 -15.45
CA TYR A 356 -15.88 14.45 -16.86
C TYR A 356 -14.79 13.65 -17.60
N GLU A 357 -13.56 13.54 -17.08
CA GLU A 357 -12.51 12.69 -17.65
C GLU A 357 -12.61 11.23 -17.20
N VAL A 358 -13.83 10.81 -16.91
CA VAL A 358 -14.16 9.46 -16.45
C VAL A 358 -14.22 8.49 -17.62
N PRO A 359 -13.38 7.46 -17.70
CA PRO A 359 -13.42 6.47 -18.78
C PRO A 359 -14.51 5.42 -18.54
N SER A 360 -15.20 5.03 -19.61
CA SER A 360 -16.05 3.84 -19.64
C SER A 360 -15.20 2.56 -19.66
N SER A 361 -15.86 1.42 -19.57
CA SER A 361 -15.21 0.10 -19.76
C SER A 361 -14.53 -0.07 -21.15
N SER A 362 -14.92 0.73 -22.15
CA SER A 362 -14.28 0.77 -23.48
C SER A 362 -13.17 1.81 -23.60
N GLY A 363 -12.92 2.60 -22.57
CA GLY A 363 -11.94 3.68 -22.58
C GLY A 363 -12.46 5.02 -23.13
N GLU A 364 -13.73 5.12 -23.52
CA GLU A 364 -14.34 6.38 -23.95
C GLU A 364 -14.58 7.29 -22.72
N LEU A 365 -14.13 8.55 -22.79
CA LEU A 365 -14.35 9.52 -21.70
C LEU A 365 -15.82 9.97 -21.67
N TRP A 366 -16.35 10.22 -20.48
CA TRP A 366 -17.71 10.77 -20.30
C TRP A 366 -17.86 12.12 -20.98
N GLY A 367 -16.91 12.99 -20.79
CA GLY A 367 -16.74 14.22 -21.51
C GLY A 367 -17.62 15.39 -21.05
N ARG A 368 -17.20 16.60 -21.42
CA ARG A 368 -17.85 17.86 -21.03
C ARG A 368 -19.28 18.00 -21.58
N GLU A 369 -19.58 17.40 -22.71
CA GLU A 369 -20.91 17.48 -23.32
C GLU A 369 -21.93 16.70 -22.49
N ARG A 370 -21.59 15.48 -22.04
CA ARG A 370 -22.48 14.68 -21.18
C ARG A 370 -22.63 15.31 -19.80
N PHE A 371 -21.55 15.90 -19.26
CA PHE A 371 -21.62 16.67 -18.02
C PHE A 371 -22.62 17.83 -18.18
N GLN A 372 -22.50 18.66 -19.21
CA GLN A 372 -23.43 19.77 -19.49
C GLN A 372 -24.85 19.26 -19.65
N TRP A 373 -25.06 18.17 -20.38
CA TRP A 373 -26.39 17.59 -20.55
C TRP A 373 -26.99 17.13 -19.22
N ALA A 374 -26.21 16.53 -18.33
CA ALA A 374 -26.66 16.11 -17.01
C ALA A 374 -27.06 17.31 -16.13
N ILE A 375 -26.30 18.41 -16.18
CA ILE A 375 -26.63 19.66 -15.50
C ILE A 375 -27.93 20.25 -16.08
N ASP A 376 -28.07 20.31 -17.40
CA ASP A 376 -29.26 20.87 -18.08
C ASP A 376 -30.53 20.06 -17.78
N ALA A 377 -30.40 18.74 -17.63
CA ALA A 377 -31.52 17.88 -17.23
C ALA A 377 -31.99 18.17 -15.79
N GLY A 378 -31.10 18.67 -14.92
CA GLY A 378 -31.38 19.02 -13.53
C GLY A 378 -31.92 20.44 -13.29
N LYS A 379 -32.13 21.26 -14.31
CA LYS A 379 -32.55 22.67 -14.17
C LYS A 379 -33.80 22.89 -13.31
N GLN A 380 -34.73 21.92 -13.29
CA GLN A 380 -35.98 21.98 -12.53
C GLN A 380 -35.90 21.33 -11.14
N THR A 381 -34.73 20.82 -10.75
CA THR A 381 -34.48 20.20 -9.43
C THR A 381 -33.69 21.13 -8.53
N SER A 382 -33.55 20.81 -7.23
CA SER A 382 -32.69 21.58 -6.36
C SER A 382 -31.23 21.49 -6.82
N LEU A 383 -30.44 22.51 -6.51
CA LEU A 383 -29.02 22.57 -6.85
C LEU A 383 -28.24 21.31 -6.37
N SER A 384 -28.48 20.90 -5.13
CA SER A 384 -27.87 19.68 -4.57
C SER A 384 -28.28 18.40 -5.31
N ALA A 385 -29.57 18.28 -5.69
CA ALA A 385 -30.07 17.13 -6.44
C ALA A 385 -29.47 17.08 -7.86
N THR A 386 -29.27 18.23 -8.50
CA THR A 386 -28.63 18.33 -9.81
C THR A 386 -27.17 17.80 -9.74
N ILE A 387 -26.40 18.26 -8.75
CA ILE A 387 -25.01 17.80 -8.55
C ILE A 387 -24.95 16.31 -8.26
N ALA A 388 -25.80 15.82 -7.33
CA ALA A 388 -25.84 14.39 -7.00
C ALA A 388 -26.19 13.50 -8.20
N SER A 389 -27.13 13.97 -9.05
CA SER A 389 -27.51 13.26 -10.29
C SER A 389 -26.34 13.23 -11.29
N CYS A 390 -25.57 14.31 -11.38
CA CYS A 390 -24.39 14.39 -12.22
C CYS A 390 -23.32 13.36 -11.79
N PHE A 391 -22.99 13.28 -10.49
CA PHE A 391 -22.08 12.27 -9.96
C PHE A 391 -22.60 10.85 -10.17
N ALA A 392 -23.90 10.62 -10.00
CA ALA A 392 -24.52 9.32 -10.26
C ALA A 392 -24.41 8.90 -11.73
N ALA A 393 -24.59 9.85 -12.66
CA ALA A 393 -24.44 9.61 -14.10
C ALA A 393 -23.01 9.27 -14.49
N ALA A 394 -22.01 10.01 -13.94
CA ALA A 394 -20.59 9.75 -14.16
C ALA A 394 -20.17 8.37 -13.61
N ARG A 395 -20.63 8.00 -12.41
CA ARG A 395 -20.39 6.65 -11.83
C ARG A 395 -21.05 5.55 -12.68
N GLY A 396 -22.27 5.79 -13.18
CA GLY A 396 -22.96 4.86 -14.08
C GLY A 396 -22.21 4.63 -15.38
N TRP A 397 -21.51 5.65 -15.89
CA TRP A 397 -20.69 5.56 -17.09
C TRP A 397 -19.46 4.69 -16.89
N GLN A 398 -18.69 4.89 -15.80
CA GLN A 398 -17.45 4.14 -15.53
C GLN A 398 -17.69 2.75 -14.95
N GLN A 399 -18.85 2.49 -14.36
CA GLN A 399 -19.18 1.23 -13.67
C GLN A 399 -18.22 0.88 -12.51
N ALA A 400 -17.57 1.89 -11.89
CA ALA A 400 -16.67 1.75 -10.76
C ALA A 400 -17.11 2.61 -9.58
N GLN A 401 -16.63 2.30 -8.37
CA GLN A 401 -17.01 3.01 -7.15
C GLN A 401 -16.21 4.31 -6.94
N HIS A 402 -14.95 4.35 -7.39
CA HIS A 402 -14.04 5.48 -7.20
C HIS A 402 -13.71 6.14 -8.52
N PHE A 403 -13.62 7.46 -8.52
CA PHE A 403 -13.15 8.22 -9.66
C PHE A 403 -11.65 8.01 -9.87
N PRO A 404 -11.14 8.03 -11.12
CA PRO A 404 -9.72 7.89 -11.41
C PRO A 404 -8.91 9.11 -11.00
N ASP A 405 -9.55 10.28 -10.94
CA ASP A 405 -8.98 11.52 -10.46
C ASP A 405 -9.94 12.22 -9.49
N ASP A 406 -9.49 13.29 -8.84
CA ASP A 406 -10.29 14.06 -7.91
C ASP A 406 -11.47 14.70 -8.64
N ALA A 407 -12.69 14.50 -8.13
CA ALA A 407 -13.89 14.99 -8.74
C ALA A 407 -14.59 15.99 -7.81
N ALA A 408 -14.64 17.24 -8.23
CA ALA A 408 -15.32 18.32 -7.52
C ALA A 408 -16.36 18.99 -8.43
N VAL A 409 -17.54 19.27 -7.88
CA VAL A 409 -18.54 20.14 -8.52
C VAL A 409 -19.11 21.06 -7.45
N VAL A 410 -19.03 22.36 -7.70
CA VAL A 410 -19.55 23.41 -6.83
C VAL A 410 -20.63 24.16 -7.60
N GLY A 411 -21.84 24.12 -7.14
CA GLY A 411 -22.97 24.84 -7.71
C GLY A 411 -23.30 26.09 -6.90
N ILE A 412 -23.52 27.18 -7.58
CA ILE A 412 -23.89 28.48 -7.04
C ILE A 412 -25.14 28.95 -7.80
N GLU A 413 -26.23 29.20 -7.09
CA GLU A 413 -27.45 29.76 -7.65
C GLU A 413 -27.68 31.15 -7.07
N LEU A 414 -27.86 32.15 -7.95
CA LEU A 414 -28.13 33.51 -7.53
C LEU A 414 -29.58 33.61 -7.02
N THR A 415 -29.75 34.04 -5.78
CA THR A 415 -31.07 34.24 -5.18
C THR A 415 -31.53 35.69 -5.38
N ASP A 416 -32.84 35.92 -5.43
CA ASP A 416 -33.39 37.26 -5.56
C ASP A 416 -33.22 38.03 -4.23
N CYS A 417 -32.29 38.99 -4.18
CA CYS A 417 -32.02 39.78 -2.97
C CYS A 417 -33.16 40.70 -2.55
N ARG A 418 -34.35 40.62 -3.20
CA ARG A 418 -35.47 41.55 -2.96
C ARG A 418 -36.43 41.11 -1.87
N GLU A 419 -36.32 39.91 -1.32
CA GLU A 419 -37.32 39.38 -0.35
C GLU A 419 -36.98 39.67 1.14
N ASP A 420 -35.75 40.06 1.52
CA ASP A 420 -35.37 40.22 2.93
C ASP A 420 -35.67 41.60 3.54
N THR A 421 -36.28 42.53 2.82
CA THR A 421 -36.60 43.87 3.37
C THR A 421 -38.05 44.03 3.87
N SER A 422 -38.84 42.93 3.95
CA SER A 422 -40.26 43.02 4.33
C SER A 422 -40.64 42.48 5.72
N ASN A 423 -39.64 42.15 6.58
CA ASN A 423 -39.90 41.80 7.99
C ASN A 423 -38.90 42.52 8.92
N GLY A 424 -39.16 43.80 9.10
CA GLY A 424 -38.55 44.67 10.12
C GLY A 424 -39.64 45.34 10.94
#